data_eee7dfb55ff4933d7d602d4b479c2d6c
#
_entry.id   eee7dfb55ff4933d7d602d4b479c2d6c
#
_cell.length_a   1.000
_cell.length_b   1.000
_cell.length_c   1.000
_cell.angle_alpha   90.00
_cell.angle_beta   90.00
_cell.angle_gamma   90.00
#
_symmetry.space_group_name_H-M   'P 1'
#
loop_
_entity.id
_entity.type
_entity.pdbx_description
1 polymer ?
#
loop_
_entity_poly.entity_id
_entity_poly.type
_entity_poly.pdbx_seq_one_letter_code
_entity_poly.pdbx_strand_id
1 'polypeptide(L)'
;MLRRLVAETGPPQVRPPTDTHFEALVRAIVYQQLAGAAAAAIHGRLIAALGEVIPERVLALPAERRDSAGLSANKTASLQDLASKVLDGTVVLDPAGLRAESDDEVVARLSAVRGIGKWTAEMFLMFQLRRLDVWPTGDLGVRKGFGLAWGIPTPTAKQLDPLGDPYRPYRSVVAWYCWRAAELYGRAADSALTR
;
A
#
# COMPACT_ATOMS: atom_id res chain seq x y z
N MET A 1 5.33 23.75 -9.63
CA MET A 1 4.72 23.23 -8.37
C MET A 1 5.62 22.24 -7.66
N LEU A 2 6.10 21.14 -8.25
CA LEU A 2 6.99 20.17 -7.61
C LEU A 2 8.23 20.78 -6.95
N ARG A 3 8.89 21.76 -7.57
CA ARG A 3 10.04 22.45 -6.94
C ARG A 3 9.71 23.06 -5.58
N ARG A 4 8.50 23.61 -5.44
CA ARG A 4 8.03 24.14 -4.15
C ARG A 4 7.84 23.04 -3.12
N LEU A 5 7.18 21.93 -3.48
CA LEU A 5 7.00 20.78 -2.60
C LEU A 5 8.35 20.18 -2.17
N VAL A 6 9.30 20.03 -3.10
CA VAL A 6 10.66 19.59 -2.77
C VAL A 6 11.33 20.51 -1.75
N ALA A 7 11.20 21.83 -1.93
CA ALA A 7 11.79 22.80 -1.00
C ALA A 7 11.13 22.74 0.39
N GLU A 8 9.82 22.50 0.47
CA GLU A 8 9.06 22.45 1.73
C GLU A 8 9.19 21.10 2.47
N THR A 9 9.35 19.99 1.74
CA THR A 9 9.32 18.62 2.33
C THR A 9 10.64 17.88 2.27
N GLY A 10 11.60 18.37 1.52
CA GLY A 10 12.84 17.64 1.23
C GLY A 10 12.64 16.48 0.25
N PRO A 11 13.68 15.67 0.02
CA PRO A 11 13.62 14.51 -0.85
C PRO A 11 12.72 13.40 -0.28
N PRO A 12 12.18 12.51 -1.11
CA PRO A 12 11.40 11.38 -0.66
C PRO A 12 12.18 10.49 0.31
N GLN A 13 11.63 10.27 1.49
CA GLN A 13 12.22 9.40 2.50
C GLN A 13 11.45 8.06 2.52
N VAL A 14 11.79 7.18 1.59
CA VAL A 14 11.25 5.82 1.54
C VAL A 14 12.32 4.86 2.07
N ARG A 15 12.07 4.29 3.25
CA ARG A 15 12.99 3.30 3.84
C ARG A 15 13.04 2.03 2.99
N PRO A 16 14.21 1.39 2.86
CA PRO A 16 14.28 0.07 2.24
C PRO A 16 13.35 -0.92 2.95
N PRO A 17 12.70 -1.82 2.22
CA PRO A 17 11.91 -2.87 2.84
C PRO A 17 12.82 -3.81 3.63
N THR A 18 12.39 -4.18 4.83
CA THR A 18 13.06 -5.16 5.70
C THR A 18 12.31 -6.50 5.71
N ASP A 19 11.05 -6.47 5.33
CA ASP A 19 10.17 -7.63 5.32
C ASP A 19 10.36 -8.43 4.02
N THR A 20 10.15 -9.72 4.08
CA THR A 20 9.98 -10.54 2.86
C THR A 20 8.72 -10.09 2.10
N HIS A 21 8.58 -10.49 0.84
CA HIS A 21 7.39 -10.13 0.05
C HIS A 21 6.10 -10.69 0.66
N PHE A 22 6.15 -11.87 1.26
CA PHE A 22 5.01 -12.46 1.95
C PHE A 22 4.66 -11.69 3.24
N GLU A 23 5.65 -11.38 4.07
CA GLU A 23 5.46 -10.56 5.28
C GLU A 23 4.86 -9.20 4.98
N ALA A 24 5.33 -8.54 3.92
CA ALA A 24 4.79 -7.25 3.49
C ALA A 24 3.30 -7.33 3.11
N LEU A 25 2.88 -8.40 2.44
CA LEU A 25 1.47 -8.62 2.09
C LEU A 25 0.63 -8.98 3.33
N VAL A 26 1.14 -9.81 4.24
CA VAL A 26 0.50 -10.09 5.54
C VAL A 26 0.27 -8.79 6.30
N ARG A 27 1.30 -7.96 6.41
CA ARG A 27 1.21 -6.66 7.05
C ARG A 27 0.18 -5.77 6.36
N ALA A 28 0.19 -5.69 5.03
CA ALA A 28 -0.76 -4.89 4.27
C ALA A 28 -2.22 -5.29 4.58
N ILE A 29 -2.54 -6.59 4.60
CA ILE A 29 -3.86 -7.11 4.96
C ILE A 29 -4.25 -6.72 6.39
N VAL A 30 -3.33 -6.87 7.35
CA VAL A 30 -3.61 -6.56 8.77
C VAL A 30 -3.89 -5.07 8.97
N TYR A 31 -3.18 -4.21 8.26
CA TYR A 31 -3.30 -2.75 8.41
C TYR A 31 -4.53 -2.13 7.71
N GLN A 32 -5.22 -2.85 6.83
CA GLN A 32 -6.42 -2.32 6.16
C GLN A 32 -7.49 -1.85 7.14
N GLN A 33 -8.03 -0.66 6.91
CA GLN A 33 -9.18 -0.07 7.65
C GLN A 33 -8.95 0.07 9.18
N LEU A 34 -7.71 0.17 9.61
CA LEU A 34 -7.36 0.37 11.01
C LEU A 34 -6.48 1.61 11.21
N ALA A 35 -6.62 2.25 12.37
CA ALA A 35 -5.66 3.25 12.82
C ALA A 35 -4.30 2.59 13.08
N GLY A 36 -3.20 3.31 12.78
CA GLY A 36 -1.84 2.76 12.80
C GLY A 36 -1.47 2.04 14.12
N ALA A 37 -1.82 2.60 15.28
CA ALA A 37 -1.52 1.99 16.58
C ALA A 37 -2.28 0.65 16.79
N ALA A 38 -3.57 0.60 16.43
CA ALA A 38 -4.37 -0.62 16.53
C ALA A 38 -3.86 -1.71 15.57
N ALA A 39 -3.54 -1.32 14.32
CA ALA A 39 -2.97 -2.23 13.34
C ALA A 39 -1.62 -2.80 13.80
N ALA A 40 -0.74 -1.96 14.35
CA ALA A 40 0.57 -2.38 14.87
C ALA A 40 0.42 -3.37 16.04
N ALA A 41 -0.53 -3.15 16.94
CA ALA A 41 -0.78 -4.06 18.05
C ALA A 41 -1.30 -5.45 17.60
N ILE A 42 -2.24 -5.47 16.64
CA ILE A 42 -2.74 -6.73 16.05
C ILE A 42 -1.62 -7.45 15.30
N HIS A 43 -0.87 -6.74 14.48
CA HIS A 43 0.25 -7.29 13.71
C HIS A 43 1.33 -7.86 14.64
N GLY A 44 1.69 -7.15 15.71
CA GLY A 44 2.66 -7.65 16.69
C GLY A 44 2.22 -8.94 17.36
N ARG A 45 0.93 -9.05 17.76
CA ARG A 45 0.39 -10.29 18.33
C ARG A 45 0.35 -11.43 17.32
N LEU A 46 0.01 -11.15 16.07
CA LEU A 46 0.03 -12.14 15.00
C LEU A 46 1.44 -12.70 14.77
N ILE A 47 2.45 -11.84 14.65
CA ILE A 47 3.85 -12.26 14.49
C ILE A 47 4.30 -13.11 15.69
N ALA A 48 3.98 -12.70 16.92
CA ALA A 48 4.32 -13.46 18.11
C ALA A 48 3.62 -14.85 18.13
N ALA A 49 2.39 -14.94 17.60
CA ALA A 49 1.68 -16.21 17.52
C ALA A 49 2.22 -17.14 16.43
N LEU A 50 2.71 -16.57 15.30
CA LEU A 50 3.29 -17.32 14.19
C LEU A 50 4.74 -17.77 14.48
N GLY A 51 5.52 -16.94 15.16
CA GLY A 51 6.97 -17.08 15.30
C GLY A 51 7.71 -16.70 14.02
N GLU A 52 7.46 -17.38 12.95
CA GLU A 52 7.95 -17.08 11.60
C GLU A 52 6.77 -16.80 10.65
N VAL A 53 6.86 -15.76 9.85
CA VAL A 53 5.76 -15.35 8.97
C VAL A 53 5.94 -15.99 7.59
N ILE A 54 5.57 -17.26 7.51
CA ILE A 54 5.58 -18.06 6.28
C ILE A 54 4.18 -18.64 6.01
N PRO A 55 3.86 -18.98 4.75
CA PRO A 55 2.53 -19.46 4.37
C PRO A 55 2.05 -20.65 5.20
N GLU A 56 2.90 -21.61 5.44
CA GLU A 56 2.60 -22.84 6.19
C GLU A 56 2.14 -22.53 7.63
N ARG A 57 2.84 -21.60 8.29
CA ARG A 57 2.51 -21.18 9.64
C ARG A 57 1.20 -20.40 9.71
N VAL A 58 0.90 -19.60 8.70
CA VAL A 58 -0.38 -18.87 8.60
C VAL A 58 -1.54 -19.84 8.48
N LEU A 59 -1.42 -20.91 7.67
CA LEU A 59 -2.46 -21.92 7.52
C LEU A 59 -2.61 -22.80 8.76
N ALA A 60 -1.49 -23.14 9.41
CA ALA A 60 -1.47 -23.98 10.61
C ALA A 60 -1.89 -23.25 11.90
N LEU A 61 -2.05 -21.90 11.87
CA LEU A 61 -2.37 -21.13 13.07
C LEU A 61 -3.78 -21.50 13.60
N PRO A 62 -3.94 -21.98 14.85
CA PRO A 62 -5.23 -22.31 15.43
C PRO A 62 -6.18 -21.12 15.50
N ALA A 63 -7.50 -21.38 15.45
CA ALA A 63 -8.53 -20.34 15.48
C ALA A 63 -8.40 -19.47 16.74
N GLU A 64 -8.20 -20.09 17.89
CA GLU A 64 -8.08 -19.41 19.19
C GLU A 64 -6.91 -18.43 19.22
N ARG A 65 -5.80 -18.75 18.54
CA ARG A 65 -4.64 -17.85 18.43
C ARG A 65 -4.90 -16.70 17.47
N ARG A 66 -5.66 -16.92 16.38
CA ARG A 66 -6.08 -15.86 15.45
C ARG A 66 -7.00 -14.86 16.15
N ASP A 67 -7.96 -15.37 16.92
CA ASP A 67 -8.91 -14.56 17.69
C ASP A 67 -8.19 -13.76 18.78
N SER A 68 -7.26 -14.39 19.50
CA SER A 68 -6.43 -13.73 20.53
C SER A 68 -5.50 -12.66 19.92
N ALA A 69 -5.08 -12.80 18.66
CA ALA A 69 -4.34 -11.75 17.95
C ALA A 69 -5.23 -10.56 17.59
N GLY A 70 -6.56 -10.71 17.59
CA GLY A 70 -7.53 -9.67 17.24
C GLY A 70 -7.79 -9.55 15.75
N LEU A 71 -7.63 -10.65 15.01
CA LEU A 71 -7.94 -10.69 13.58
C LEU A 71 -9.46 -10.80 13.38
N SER A 72 -10.02 -9.98 12.50
CA SER A 72 -11.39 -10.17 12.03
C SER A 72 -11.49 -11.40 11.12
N ALA A 73 -12.68 -12.00 11.04
CA ALA A 73 -12.94 -13.13 10.14
C ALA A 73 -12.52 -12.85 8.70
N ASN A 74 -12.76 -11.62 8.21
CA ASN A 74 -12.34 -11.22 6.86
C ASN A 74 -10.82 -11.19 6.69
N LYS A 75 -10.08 -10.66 7.66
CA LYS A 75 -8.61 -10.63 7.62
C LYS A 75 -8.04 -12.04 7.72
N THR A 76 -8.59 -12.86 8.58
CA THR A 76 -8.24 -14.29 8.68
C THR A 76 -8.40 -14.99 7.34
N ALA A 77 -9.56 -14.84 6.69
CA ALA A 77 -9.83 -15.44 5.39
C ALA A 77 -8.87 -14.91 4.30
N SER A 78 -8.54 -13.63 4.33
CA SER A 78 -7.59 -13.02 3.39
C SER A 78 -6.15 -13.55 3.58
N LEU A 79 -5.71 -13.69 4.82
CA LEU A 79 -4.39 -14.25 5.14
C LEU A 79 -4.28 -15.72 4.74
N GLN A 80 -5.34 -16.50 4.97
CA GLN A 80 -5.39 -17.91 4.57
C GLN A 80 -5.40 -18.06 3.04
N ASP A 81 -6.16 -17.23 2.34
CA ASP A 81 -6.20 -17.22 0.88
C ASP A 81 -4.85 -16.83 0.27
N LEU A 82 -4.19 -15.81 0.83
CA LEU A 82 -2.82 -15.44 0.43
C LEU A 82 -1.86 -16.62 0.62
N ALA A 83 -1.85 -17.22 1.80
CA ALA A 83 -0.95 -18.32 2.12
C ALA A 83 -1.19 -19.54 1.22
N SER A 84 -2.45 -19.89 0.99
CA SER A 84 -2.82 -20.99 0.09
C SER A 84 -2.34 -20.75 -1.33
N LYS A 85 -2.57 -19.55 -1.88
CA LYS A 85 -2.16 -19.18 -3.24
C LYS A 85 -0.66 -19.06 -3.45
N VAL A 86 0.09 -18.77 -2.40
CA VAL A 86 1.56 -18.83 -2.45
C VAL A 86 2.04 -20.27 -2.50
N LEU A 87 1.45 -21.17 -1.71
CA LEU A 87 1.84 -22.58 -1.68
C LEU A 87 1.44 -23.36 -2.94
N ASP A 88 0.30 -23.03 -3.53
CA ASP A 88 -0.15 -23.68 -4.77
C ASP A 88 0.46 -23.08 -6.05
N GLY A 89 1.27 -22.02 -5.89
CA GLY A 89 1.97 -21.36 -7.00
C GLY A 89 1.11 -20.37 -7.81
N THR A 90 -0.15 -20.13 -7.41
CA THR A 90 -1.00 -19.10 -8.04
C THR A 90 -0.42 -17.70 -7.84
N VAL A 91 0.16 -17.45 -6.66
CA VAL A 91 0.85 -16.20 -6.32
C VAL A 91 2.33 -16.50 -6.12
N VAL A 92 3.12 -16.20 -7.13
CA VAL A 92 4.59 -16.34 -7.08
C VAL A 92 5.18 -15.04 -6.55
N LEU A 93 5.94 -15.14 -5.46
CA LEU A 93 6.61 -14.02 -4.81
C LEU A 93 8.14 -14.08 -4.94
N ASP A 94 8.64 -14.88 -5.90
CA ASP A 94 10.06 -14.94 -6.21
C ASP A 94 10.61 -13.57 -6.65
N PRO A 95 11.69 -13.07 -6.04
CA PRO A 95 12.22 -11.74 -6.36
C PRO A 95 12.69 -11.59 -7.82
N ALA A 96 13.14 -12.67 -8.46
CA ALA A 96 13.59 -12.62 -9.86
C ALA A 96 12.39 -12.53 -10.81
N GLY A 97 11.35 -13.33 -10.58
CA GLY A 97 10.09 -13.28 -11.32
C GLY A 97 9.42 -11.92 -11.19
N LEU A 98 9.26 -11.43 -9.97
CA LEU A 98 8.66 -10.12 -9.72
C LEU A 98 9.42 -8.96 -10.39
N ARG A 99 10.73 -9.06 -10.57
CA ARG A 99 11.50 -8.03 -11.30
C ARG A 99 11.28 -8.08 -12.81
N ALA A 100 11.02 -9.25 -13.36
CA ALA A 100 10.82 -9.44 -14.79
C ALA A 100 9.42 -9.06 -15.27
N GLU A 101 8.43 -9.07 -14.37
CA GLU A 101 7.03 -8.77 -14.68
C GLU A 101 6.73 -7.28 -14.78
N SER A 102 5.75 -6.94 -15.60
CA SER A 102 5.15 -5.60 -15.64
C SER A 102 4.35 -5.31 -14.37
N ASP A 103 4.12 -4.02 -14.09
CA ASP A 103 3.29 -3.60 -12.97
C ASP A 103 1.86 -4.16 -13.07
N ASP A 104 1.29 -4.21 -14.27
CA ASP A 104 -0.06 -4.72 -14.50
C ASP A 104 -0.16 -6.24 -14.22
N GLU A 105 0.85 -7.02 -14.58
CA GLU A 105 0.91 -8.46 -14.28
C GLU A 105 0.98 -8.70 -12.77
N VAL A 106 1.83 -7.96 -12.06
CA VAL A 106 1.92 -8.04 -10.59
C VAL A 106 0.59 -7.64 -9.94
N VAL A 107 -0.03 -6.54 -10.40
CA VAL A 107 -1.34 -6.08 -9.89
C VAL A 107 -2.42 -7.14 -10.13
N ALA A 108 -2.50 -7.72 -11.32
CA ALA A 108 -3.47 -8.75 -11.64
C ALA A 108 -3.31 -9.99 -10.75
N ARG A 109 -2.08 -10.48 -10.58
CA ARG A 109 -1.77 -11.63 -9.74
C ARG A 109 -2.10 -11.38 -8.27
N LEU A 110 -1.66 -10.28 -7.70
CA LEU A 110 -1.92 -9.97 -6.30
C LEU A 110 -3.42 -9.71 -6.05
N SER A 111 -4.13 -9.11 -7.01
CA SER A 111 -5.57 -8.87 -6.90
C SER A 111 -6.42 -10.15 -6.99
N ALA A 112 -5.84 -11.28 -7.36
CA ALA A 112 -6.48 -12.59 -7.25
C ALA A 112 -6.63 -13.05 -5.79
N VAL A 113 -5.85 -12.48 -4.86
CA VAL A 113 -5.94 -12.77 -3.43
C VAL A 113 -7.11 -12.02 -2.82
N ARG A 114 -7.93 -12.75 -2.04
CA ARG A 114 -9.03 -12.15 -1.29
C ARG A 114 -8.55 -10.97 -0.44
N GLY A 115 -9.22 -9.83 -0.58
CA GLY A 115 -8.92 -8.62 0.20
C GLY A 115 -7.72 -7.82 -0.30
N ILE A 116 -7.02 -8.27 -1.33
CA ILE A 116 -5.99 -7.47 -2.01
C ILE A 116 -6.61 -6.89 -3.28
N GLY A 117 -6.90 -5.59 -3.25
CA GLY A 117 -7.33 -4.86 -4.44
C GLY A 117 -6.18 -4.13 -5.14
N LYS A 118 -6.49 -3.51 -6.28
CA LYS A 118 -5.52 -2.75 -7.07
C LYS A 118 -4.69 -1.78 -6.22
N TRP A 119 -5.32 -1.02 -5.33
CA TRP A 119 -4.61 -0.06 -4.47
C TRP A 119 -3.56 -0.74 -3.57
N THR A 120 -3.89 -1.87 -2.94
CA THR A 120 -2.95 -2.61 -2.09
C THR A 120 -1.78 -3.17 -2.92
N ALA A 121 -2.06 -3.65 -4.13
CA ALA A 121 -1.03 -4.11 -5.06
C ALA A 121 -0.13 -2.95 -5.54
N GLU A 122 -0.69 -1.79 -5.84
CA GLU A 122 0.08 -0.57 -6.17
C GLU A 122 0.99 -0.14 -5.00
N MET A 123 0.52 -0.22 -3.75
CA MET A 123 1.36 0.05 -2.57
C MET A 123 2.50 -0.96 -2.44
N PHE A 124 2.26 -2.23 -2.73
CA PHE A 124 3.30 -3.25 -2.78
C PHE A 124 4.35 -2.94 -3.86
N LEU A 125 3.93 -2.58 -5.06
CA LEU A 125 4.84 -2.14 -6.13
C LEU A 125 5.72 -0.96 -5.70
N MET A 126 5.12 0.08 -5.09
CA MET A 126 5.83 1.29 -4.71
C MET A 126 6.79 1.08 -3.54
N PHE A 127 6.34 0.41 -2.48
CA PHE A 127 7.07 0.36 -1.21
C PHE A 127 7.88 -0.91 -1.03
N GLN A 128 7.41 -2.05 -1.54
CA GLN A 128 8.11 -3.32 -1.43
C GLN A 128 9.02 -3.60 -2.63
N LEU A 129 8.51 -3.40 -3.86
CA LEU A 129 9.30 -3.61 -5.08
C LEU A 129 10.08 -2.36 -5.54
N ARG A 130 9.80 -1.20 -4.94
CA ARG A 130 10.48 0.06 -5.23
C ARG A 130 10.32 0.53 -6.68
N ARG A 131 9.18 0.21 -7.30
CA ARG A 131 8.84 0.65 -8.64
C ARG A 131 8.64 2.16 -8.69
N LEU A 132 9.32 2.83 -9.63
CA LEU A 132 9.35 4.29 -9.68
C LEU A 132 8.19 4.91 -10.48
N ASP A 133 7.50 4.12 -11.31
CA ASP A 133 6.49 4.65 -12.24
C ASP A 133 5.06 4.17 -11.96
N VAL A 134 4.74 3.84 -10.73
CA VAL A 134 3.37 3.52 -10.30
C VAL A 134 2.57 4.80 -10.08
N TRP A 135 1.35 4.86 -10.64
CA TRP A 135 0.45 6.01 -10.50
C TRP A 135 -0.88 5.59 -9.89
N PRO A 136 -1.03 5.65 -8.55
CA PRO A 136 -2.21 5.12 -7.85
C PRO A 136 -3.38 6.10 -7.94
N THR A 137 -4.02 6.19 -9.09
CA THR A 137 -5.13 7.12 -9.36
C THR A 137 -6.36 6.88 -8.48
N GLY A 138 -6.53 5.67 -7.97
CA GLY A 138 -7.57 5.31 -7.01
C GLY A 138 -7.34 5.86 -5.60
N ASP A 139 -6.10 6.26 -5.26
CA ASP A 139 -5.75 6.77 -3.94
C ASP A 139 -6.31 8.17 -3.71
N LEU A 140 -7.13 8.30 -2.66
CA LEU A 140 -7.76 9.59 -2.33
C LEU A 140 -6.74 10.64 -1.87
N GLY A 141 -5.70 10.21 -1.15
CA GLY A 141 -4.63 11.10 -0.68
C GLY A 141 -3.84 11.67 -1.85
N VAL A 142 -3.51 10.84 -2.83
CA VAL A 142 -2.84 11.29 -4.07
C VAL A 142 -3.73 12.27 -4.84
N ARG A 143 -5.02 11.97 -5.02
CA ARG A 143 -5.96 12.85 -5.72
C ARG A 143 -6.13 14.20 -5.01
N LYS A 144 -6.38 14.18 -3.69
CA LYS A 144 -6.49 15.40 -2.89
C LYS A 144 -5.20 16.22 -2.92
N GLY A 145 -4.06 15.56 -2.70
CA GLY A 145 -2.77 16.23 -2.70
C GLY A 145 -2.41 16.83 -4.04
N PHE A 146 -2.72 16.13 -5.13
CA PHE A 146 -2.56 16.69 -6.47
C PHE A 146 -3.42 17.95 -6.65
N GLY A 147 -4.72 17.89 -6.31
CA GLY A 147 -5.60 19.05 -6.37
C GLY A 147 -5.06 20.25 -5.61
N LEU A 148 -4.69 20.04 -4.33
CA LEU A 148 -4.15 21.07 -3.46
C LEU A 148 -2.83 21.65 -3.99
N ALA A 149 -1.92 20.81 -4.45
CA ALA A 149 -0.62 21.24 -4.93
C ALA A 149 -0.71 22.02 -6.24
N TRP A 150 -1.52 21.57 -7.19
CA TRP A 150 -1.64 22.21 -8.51
C TRP A 150 -2.72 23.29 -8.58
N GLY A 151 -3.45 23.55 -7.49
CA GLY A 151 -4.47 24.60 -7.43
C GLY A 151 -5.71 24.28 -8.29
N ILE A 152 -6.08 23.02 -8.38
CA ILE A 152 -7.26 22.56 -9.11
C ILE A 152 -8.21 21.78 -8.19
N PRO A 153 -9.49 21.65 -8.51
CA PRO A 153 -10.39 20.76 -7.77
C PRO A 153 -9.81 19.35 -7.67
N THR A 154 -10.10 18.64 -6.58
CA THR A 154 -9.66 17.23 -6.43
C THR A 154 -10.12 16.40 -7.62
N PRO A 155 -9.20 15.90 -8.47
CA PRO A 155 -9.57 15.15 -9.66
C PRO A 155 -10.17 13.79 -9.30
N THR A 156 -11.07 13.29 -10.14
CA THR A 156 -11.44 11.86 -10.11
C THR A 156 -10.27 10.99 -10.56
N ALA A 157 -10.34 9.68 -10.29
CA ALA A 157 -9.30 8.75 -10.76
C ALA A 157 -9.05 8.85 -12.27
N LYS A 158 -10.14 8.92 -13.06
CA LYS A 158 -10.08 9.04 -14.53
C LYS A 158 -9.44 10.37 -14.99
N GLN A 159 -9.70 11.45 -14.27
CA GLN A 159 -9.10 12.76 -14.58
C GLN A 159 -7.63 12.83 -14.16
N LEU A 160 -7.25 12.17 -13.06
CA LEU A 160 -5.88 12.15 -12.57
C LEU A 160 -4.96 11.33 -13.49
N ASP A 161 -5.47 10.31 -14.15
CA ASP A 161 -4.66 9.38 -14.93
C ASP A 161 -3.75 10.09 -15.96
N PRO A 162 -4.27 10.86 -16.93
CA PRO A 162 -3.42 11.56 -17.91
C PRO A 162 -2.56 12.68 -17.30
N LEU A 163 -2.94 13.19 -16.11
CA LEU A 163 -2.15 14.23 -15.44
C LEU A 163 -0.82 13.69 -14.89
N GLY A 164 -0.70 12.36 -14.78
CA GLY A 164 0.55 11.69 -14.40
C GLY A 164 1.56 11.55 -15.54
N ASP A 165 1.15 11.61 -16.81
CA ASP A 165 2.02 11.31 -17.95
C ASP A 165 3.29 12.17 -18.06
N PRO A 166 3.26 13.49 -17.77
CA PRO A 166 4.47 14.33 -17.80
C PRO A 166 5.54 13.92 -16.77
N TYR A 167 5.21 13.06 -15.83
CA TYR A 167 6.11 12.67 -14.74
C TYR A 167 6.72 11.28 -14.91
N ARG A 168 6.42 10.60 -16.03
CA ARG A 168 7.08 9.32 -16.36
C ARG A 168 8.59 9.53 -16.52
N PRO A 169 9.41 8.61 -16.07
CA PRO A 169 9.12 7.32 -15.40
C PRO A 169 9.16 7.41 -13.86
N TYR A 170 8.77 8.56 -13.26
CA TYR A 170 8.92 8.81 -11.82
C TYR A 170 7.59 9.12 -11.12
N ARG A 171 6.47 8.58 -11.60
CA ARG A 171 5.14 8.87 -11.06
C ARG A 171 4.97 8.45 -9.60
N SER A 172 5.65 7.41 -9.13
CA SER A 172 5.68 7.03 -7.71
C SER A 172 6.24 8.13 -6.81
N VAL A 173 7.26 8.84 -7.29
CA VAL A 173 7.84 9.99 -6.59
C VAL A 173 6.83 11.14 -6.50
N VAL A 174 6.11 11.40 -7.60
CA VAL A 174 5.06 12.43 -7.61
C VAL A 174 3.90 12.05 -6.69
N ALA A 175 3.49 10.79 -6.66
CA ALA A 175 2.48 10.28 -5.74
C ALA A 175 2.89 10.51 -4.27
N TRP A 176 4.16 10.27 -3.95
CA TRP A 176 4.70 10.57 -2.61
C TRP A 176 4.56 12.06 -2.27
N TYR A 177 4.90 12.96 -3.19
CA TYR A 177 4.72 14.40 -2.98
C TYR A 177 3.24 14.80 -2.89
N CYS A 178 2.34 14.12 -3.57
CA CYS A 178 0.91 14.34 -3.42
C CYS A 178 0.44 14.01 -1.99
N TRP A 179 0.87 12.91 -1.39
CA TRP A 179 0.56 12.63 0.01
C TRP A 179 1.10 13.71 0.94
N ARG A 180 2.35 14.17 0.72
CA ARG A 180 2.90 15.29 1.51
C ARG A 180 2.10 16.58 1.35
N ALA A 181 1.66 16.90 0.14
CA ALA A 181 0.80 18.04 -0.12
C ALA A 181 -0.55 17.93 0.59
N ALA A 182 -1.16 16.73 0.60
CA ALA A 182 -2.41 16.49 1.33
C ALA A 182 -2.23 16.71 2.85
N GLU A 183 -1.10 16.30 3.42
CA GLU A 183 -0.79 16.51 4.83
C GLU A 183 -0.51 17.99 5.17
N LEU A 184 0.24 18.70 4.33
CA LEU A 184 0.66 20.08 4.57
C LEU A 184 -0.49 21.06 4.31
N TYR A 185 -1.15 20.93 3.17
CA TYR A 185 -2.13 21.90 2.71
C TYR A 185 -3.56 21.54 3.09
N GLY A 186 -3.86 20.25 3.34
CA GLY A 186 -5.18 19.79 3.76
C GLY A 186 -5.60 20.38 5.10
N ARG A 187 -4.70 20.41 6.08
CA ARG A 187 -4.96 21.01 7.40
C ARG A 187 -5.23 22.52 7.32
N ALA A 188 -4.56 23.22 6.40
CA ALA A 188 -4.77 24.65 6.20
C ALA A 188 -6.13 24.96 5.56
N ALA A 189 -6.58 24.11 4.62
CA ALA A 189 -7.89 24.24 4.00
C ALA A 189 -9.04 23.97 4.97
N ASP A 190 -8.93 22.94 5.82
CA ASP A 190 -9.94 22.61 6.83
C ASP A 190 -10.07 23.73 7.90
N SER A 191 -8.95 24.35 8.29
CA SER A 191 -8.97 25.49 9.25
C SER A 191 -9.53 26.79 8.65
N ALA A 192 -9.53 26.97 7.34
CA ALA A 192 -10.12 28.12 6.66
C ALA A 192 -11.64 28.00 6.51
N LEU A 193 -12.17 26.76 6.46
CA LEU A 193 -13.61 26.48 6.37
C LEU A 193 -14.34 26.52 7.73
N THR A 194 -13.60 26.53 8.84
CA THR A 194 -14.14 26.56 10.22
C THR A 194 -14.13 27.96 10.86
N ARG A 195 -13.77 28.99 10.10
CA ARG A 195 -13.85 30.41 10.48
C ARG A 195 -14.94 31.14 9.72
#